data_a70c64613c935396e70ace7f796f6d27
#
_entry.id   a70c64613c935396e70ace7f796f6d27
#
_cell.length_a   1.000
_cell.length_b   1.000
_cell.length_c   1.000
_cell.angle_alpha   90.00
_cell.angle_beta   90.00
_cell.angle_gamma   90.00
#
_symmetry.space_group_name_H-M   'P 1'
#
loop_
_entity.id
_entity.type
_entity.pdbx_description
1 polymer ?
#
loop_
_entity_poly.entity_id
_entity_poly.type
_entity_poly.pdbx_seq_one_letter_code
_entity_poly.pdbx_strand_id
1 'polypeptide(L)'
;MPLTTPQADRIASNTADIAVLLRLDTGTPVRFWTGLGDMPVGADAIEPTGATYLGVGALADMPVVSQLINGVAERVQFSFSGNDPDMAAKADGDAFLVRNKRVNLGLLPLDEDLQPVDSVLWFRSFTADVITIEFTSDNDGRQIVTVGLSVSSAFTGRTRSKISYFTDVDQKKRSPDDRFCERTPLYSQGVVKVWPKF
;
A
#
# COMPACT_ATOMS: atom_id res chain seq x y z
N MET A 1 17.07 -1.68 3.62
CA MET A 1 17.84 -2.86 3.17
C MET A 1 19.15 -2.34 2.62
N PRO A 2 20.33 -2.90 2.94
CA PRO A 2 21.58 -2.52 2.28
C PRO A 2 21.53 -2.97 0.82
N LEU A 3 22.15 -2.18 -0.07
CA LEU A 3 22.36 -2.56 -1.47
C LEU A 3 23.32 -3.75 -1.55
N THR A 4 23.06 -4.67 -2.45
CA THR A 4 24.04 -5.69 -2.81
C THR A 4 25.17 -5.08 -3.65
N THR A 5 26.33 -5.73 -3.73
CA THR A 5 27.45 -5.20 -4.51
C THR A 5 27.06 -5.01 -6.00
N PRO A 6 26.43 -5.98 -6.69
CA PRO A 6 25.98 -5.77 -8.07
C PRO A 6 25.02 -4.59 -8.27
N GLN A 7 24.11 -4.40 -7.34
CA GLN A 7 23.17 -3.26 -7.36
C GLN A 7 23.91 -1.92 -7.19
N ALA A 8 24.84 -1.87 -6.24
CA ALA A 8 25.63 -0.66 -5.99
C ALA A 8 26.49 -0.29 -7.21
N ASP A 9 27.14 -1.28 -7.82
CA ASP A 9 27.96 -1.09 -9.01
C ASP A 9 27.11 -0.61 -10.21
N ARG A 10 25.92 -1.19 -10.39
CA ARG A 10 25.03 -0.79 -11.47
C ARG A 10 24.48 0.63 -11.26
N ILE A 11 24.06 0.98 -10.04
CA ILE A 11 23.59 2.33 -9.72
C ILE A 11 24.72 3.37 -9.82
N ALA A 12 25.95 2.99 -9.51
CA ALA A 12 27.11 3.86 -9.65
C ALA A 12 27.53 4.08 -11.11
N SER A 13 27.10 3.22 -12.04
CA SER A 13 27.31 3.45 -13.48
C SER A 13 26.42 4.63 -13.92
N ASN A 14 26.97 5.53 -14.74
CA ASN A 14 26.26 6.74 -15.21
C ASN A 14 25.03 6.44 -16.10
N THR A 15 24.73 5.19 -16.38
CA THR A 15 23.66 4.73 -17.29
C THR A 15 22.84 3.61 -16.64
N ALA A 16 22.44 3.78 -15.39
CA ALA A 16 21.62 2.77 -14.72
C ALA A 16 20.16 2.90 -15.14
N ASP A 17 19.62 1.88 -15.79
CA ASP A 17 18.19 1.73 -15.99
C ASP A 17 17.56 1.18 -14.70
N ILE A 18 16.51 1.84 -14.24
CA ILE A 18 15.83 1.47 -13.00
C ILE A 18 14.35 1.28 -13.31
N ALA A 19 13.85 0.07 -13.10
CA ALA A 19 12.43 -0.21 -13.11
C ALA A 19 11.80 0.09 -11.75
N VAL A 20 10.61 0.66 -11.76
CA VAL A 20 9.80 0.83 -10.56
C VAL A 20 8.75 -0.27 -10.52
N LEU A 21 8.67 -0.97 -9.39
CA LEU A 21 7.72 -2.05 -9.17
C LEU A 21 6.70 -1.63 -8.11
N LEU A 22 5.45 -1.94 -8.39
CA LEU A 22 4.34 -1.77 -7.46
C LEU A 22 3.67 -3.12 -7.23
N ARG A 23 3.56 -3.49 -5.96
CA ARG A 23 2.84 -4.69 -5.52
C ARG A 23 1.72 -4.31 -4.58
N LEU A 24 0.51 -4.67 -4.95
CA LEU A 24 -0.70 -4.52 -4.14
C LEU A 24 -1.07 -5.87 -3.54
N ASP A 25 -1.16 -5.94 -2.23
CA ASP A 25 -1.35 -7.17 -1.45
C ASP A 25 -2.83 -7.52 -1.29
N THR A 26 -3.48 -7.87 -2.39
CA THR A 26 -4.84 -8.43 -2.42
C THR A 26 -4.81 -9.94 -2.22
N GLY A 27 -5.95 -10.60 -2.19
CA GLY A 27 -6.03 -12.07 -2.08
C GLY A 27 -5.19 -12.78 -3.14
N THR A 28 -5.23 -12.28 -4.38
CA THR A 28 -4.26 -12.57 -5.44
C THR A 28 -3.45 -11.30 -5.65
N PRO A 29 -2.16 -11.25 -5.29
CA PRO A 29 -1.38 -10.03 -5.40
C PRO A 29 -1.34 -9.46 -6.81
N VAL A 30 -1.61 -8.17 -6.95
CA VAL A 30 -1.50 -7.44 -8.21
C VAL A 30 -0.11 -6.83 -8.30
N ARG A 31 0.56 -7.02 -9.45
CA ARG A 31 1.97 -6.69 -9.66
C ARG A 31 2.15 -5.93 -10.95
N PHE A 32 2.68 -4.73 -10.85
CA PHE A 32 2.95 -3.86 -11.98
C PHE A 32 4.40 -3.37 -11.97
N TRP A 33 4.93 -3.08 -13.15
CA TRP A 33 6.21 -2.41 -13.31
C TRP A 33 6.17 -1.38 -14.44
N THR A 34 7.10 -0.45 -14.41
CA THR A 34 7.19 0.71 -15.32
C THR A 34 7.80 0.38 -16.67
N GLY A 35 7.55 -0.75 -17.23
CA GLY A 35 8.04 -1.11 -18.56
C GLY A 35 6.98 -1.81 -19.38
N LEU A 36 7.39 -2.39 -20.49
CA LEU A 36 6.53 -3.12 -21.41
C LEU A 36 6.75 -4.62 -21.25
N GLY A 37 5.65 -5.38 -21.38
CA GLY A 37 5.71 -6.84 -21.28
C GLY A 37 5.85 -7.35 -19.85
N ASP A 38 6.06 -8.65 -19.73
CA ASP A 38 6.15 -9.35 -18.47
C ASP A 38 7.61 -9.39 -17.97
N MET A 39 7.82 -9.02 -16.71
CA MET A 39 9.13 -9.06 -16.07
C MET A 39 9.14 -10.13 -14.97
N PRO A 40 9.89 -11.20 -15.13
CA PRO A 40 10.10 -12.17 -14.05
C PRO A 40 11.09 -11.61 -13.03
N VAL A 41 10.72 -11.67 -11.76
CA VAL A 41 11.53 -11.22 -10.63
C VAL A 41 11.82 -12.41 -9.73
N GLY A 42 13.07 -12.53 -9.29
CA GLY A 42 13.52 -13.59 -8.40
C GLY A 42 12.89 -13.54 -7.01
N ALA A 43 13.16 -14.58 -6.23
CA ALA A 43 12.67 -14.66 -4.85
C ALA A 43 13.30 -13.58 -3.96
N ASP A 44 12.47 -12.91 -3.16
CA ASP A 44 12.90 -11.91 -2.18
C ASP A 44 12.08 -11.99 -0.87
N ALA A 45 12.26 -11.01 0.02
CA ALA A 45 11.56 -10.98 1.31
C ALA A 45 10.04 -10.78 1.21
N ILE A 46 9.54 -10.21 0.10
CA ILE A 46 8.12 -9.94 -0.14
C ILE A 46 7.51 -10.98 -1.09
N GLU A 47 8.30 -11.48 -2.02
CA GLU A 47 7.93 -12.54 -2.98
C GLU A 47 8.83 -13.77 -2.78
N PRO A 48 8.57 -14.63 -1.79
CA PRO A 48 9.47 -15.74 -1.44
C PRO A 48 9.66 -16.79 -2.54
N THR A 49 8.74 -16.85 -3.49
CA THR A 49 8.77 -17.78 -4.64
C THR A 49 9.15 -17.10 -5.95
N GLY A 50 9.47 -15.80 -5.90
CA GLY A 50 9.53 -14.98 -7.10
C GLY A 50 8.15 -14.69 -7.67
N ALA A 51 8.07 -13.77 -8.63
CA ALA A 51 6.81 -13.37 -9.26
C ALA A 51 7.03 -12.75 -10.63
N THR A 52 6.00 -12.76 -11.46
CA THR A 52 5.98 -12.02 -12.73
C THR A 52 5.21 -10.72 -12.55
N TYR A 53 5.82 -9.63 -12.98
CA TYR A 53 5.24 -8.28 -12.95
C TYR A 53 4.79 -7.90 -14.35
N LEU A 54 3.56 -7.38 -14.46
CA LEU A 54 2.98 -6.93 -15.72
C LEU A 54 3.45 -5.51 -16.04
N GLY A 55 3.93 -5.31 -17.25
CA GLY A 55 4.30 -3.98 -17.74
C GLY A 55 3.07 -3.13 -18.01
N VAL A 56 3.02 -1.95 -17.38
CA VAL A 56 1.94 -0.98 -17.58
C VAL A 56 2.35 0.17 -18.50
N GLY A 57 3.50 0.04 -19.15
CA GLY A 57 4.08 1.15 -19.92
C GLY A 57 4.62 2.24 -19.00
N ALA A 58 4.61 3.48 -19.47
CA ALA A 58 4.98 4.59 -18.61
C ALA A 58 3.92 4.75 -17.50
N LEU A 59 4.34 4.75 -16.23
CA LEU A 59 3.53 5.35 -15.18
C LEU A 59 3.22 6.76 -15.64
N ALA A 60 1.95 7.08 -15.86
CA ALA A 60 1.55 8.39 -16.39
C ALA A 60 1.98 9.53 -15.47
N ASP A 61 2.04 9.25 -14.18
CA ASP A 61 2.58 10.16 -13.17
C ASP A 61 3.12 9.36 -11.98
N MET A 62 4.43 9.48 -11.74
CA MET A 62 5.04 8.97 -10.53
C MET A 62 5.18 10.14 -9.56
N PRO A 63 4.33 10.22 -8.55
CA PRO A 63 4.38 11.31 -7.61
C PRO A 63 5.72 11.32 -6.87
N VAL A 64 6.21 12.50 -6.52
CA VAL A 64 7.38 12.65 -5.66
C VAL A 64 7.06 12.02 -4.31
N VAL A 65 7.66 10.87 -4.04
CA VAL A 65 7.53 10.23 -2.73
C VAL A 65 8.49 10.91 -1.77
N SER A 66 7.96 11.84 -0.99
CA SER A 66 8.72 12.53 0.05
C SER A 66 8.54 11.83 1.41
N GLN A 67 9.59 11.83 2.22
CA GLN A 67 9.47 11.40 3.62
C GLN A 67 9.50 12.62 4.51
N LEU A 68 8.35 13.02 5.01
CA LEU A 68 8.28 14.07 6.02
C LEU A 68 8.73 13.50 7.37
N ILE A 69 9.81 14.07 7.92
CA ILE A 69 10.41 13.67 9.19
C ILE A 69 9.44 13.90 10.36
N ASN A 70 8.50 14.83 10.20
CA ASN A 70 7.56 15.25 11.25
C ASN A 70 6.38 14.30 11.46
N GLY A 71 6.36 13.11 10.84
CA GLY A 71 5.26 12.16 11.00
C GLY A 71 3.92 12.64 10.45
N VAL A 72 3.94 13.59 9.52
CA VAL A 72 2.75 14.06 8.81
C VAL A 72 2.24 12.95 7.91
N ALA A 73 0.91 12.77 7.91
CA ALA A 73 0.25 11.83 7.04
C ALA A 73 0.37 12.30 5.58
N GLU A 74 0.98 11.48 4.74
CA GLU A 74 1.11 11.72 3.31
C GLU A 74 0.10 10.85 2.56
N ARG A 75 -0.56 11.45 1.59
CA ARG A 75 -1.40 10.74 0.63
C ARG A 75 -0.76 10.91 -0.74
N VAL A 76 -0.56 9.80 -1.42
CA VAL A 76 0.09 9.73 -2.72
C VAL A 76 -0.89 9.08 -3.69
N GLN A 77 -0.93 9.56 -4.92
CA GLN A 77 -1.74 8.97 -5.98
C GLN A 77 -0.83 8.46 -7.10
N PHE A 78 -0.96 7.19 -7.42
CA PHE A 78 -0.33 6.56 -8.57
C PHE A 78 -1.34 6.52 -9.70
N SER A 79 -0.95 6.93 -10.90
CA SER A 79 -1.81 6.90 -12.08
C SER A 79 -1.18 6.00 -13.13
N PHE A 80 -1.95 5.03 -13.59
CA PHE A 80 -1.58 4.09 -14.64
C PHE A 80 -2.47 4.38 -15.84
N SER A 81 -1.87 4.72 -16.96
CA SER A 81 -2.59 4.95 -18.21
C SER A 81 -2.29 3.81 -19.17
N GLY A 82 -3.32 3.20 -19.71
CA GLY A 82 -3.18 2.10 -20.66
C GLY A 82 -4.40 1.95 -21.53
N ASN A 83 -4.20 1.33 -22.69
CA ASN A 83 -5.28 1.00 -23.62
C ASN A 83 -5.89 -0.39 -23.36
N ASP A 84 -5.57 -1.01 -22.23
CA ASP A 84 -6.05 -2.35 -21.90
C ASP A 84 -7.40 -2.27 -21.16
N PRO A 85 -8.53 -2.56 -21.84
CA PRO A 85 -9.85 -2.58 -21.22
C PRO A 85 -10.00 -3.66 -20.13
N ASP A 86 -9.21 -4.73 -20.19
CA ASP A 86 -9.23 -5.79 -19.18
C ASP A 86 -8.68 -5.30 -17.84
N MET A 87 -7.74 -4.37 -17.87
CA MET A 87 -7.20 -3.74 -16.68
C MET A 87 -8.27 -2.88 -15.97
N ALA A 88 -9.07 -2.14 -16.72
CA ALA A 88 -10.18 -1.35 -16.18
C ALA A 88 -11.26 -2.24 -15.57
N ALA A 89 -11.65 -3.30 -16.26
CA ALA A 89 -12.65 -4.24 -15.77
C ALA A 89 -12.21 -4.94 -14.47
N LYS A 90 -10.94 -5.33 -14.35
CA LYS A 90 -10.37 -5.88 -13.11
C LYS A 90 -10.34 -4.84 -11.99
N ALA A 91 -9.96 -3.61 -12.29
CA ALA A 91 -9.92 -2.55 -11.30
C ALA A 91 -11.32 -2.20 -10.75
N ASP A 92 -12.35 -2.22 -11.59
CA ASP A 92 -13.74 -1.96 -11.19
C ASP A 92 -14.30 -3.12 -10.34
N GLY A 93 -14.09 -4.36 -10.77
CA GLY A 93 -14.58 -5.54 -10.06
C GLY A 93 -13.95 -5.73 -8.68
N ASP A 94 -12.69 -5.35 -8.52
CA ASP A 94 -11.89 -5.60 -7.32
C ASP A 94 -11.69 -4.35 -6.44
N ALA A 95 -12.29 -3.21 -6.78
CA ALA A 95 -12.12 -1.94 -6.07
C ALA A 95 -12.37 -2.04 -4.55
N PHE A 96 -13.35 -2.84 -4.12
CA PHE A 96 -13.65 -3.06 -2.70
C PHE A 96 -12.61 -3.93 -1.97
N LEU A 97 -11.85 -4.77 -2.70
CA LEU A 97 -10.81 -5.64 -2.15
C LEU A 97 -9.51 -4.89 -1.87
N VAL A 98 -9.35 -3.72 -2.46
CA VAL A 98 -8.11 -2.93 -2.40
C VAL A 98 -8.00 -2.13 -1.12
N ARG A 99 -9.12 -1.67 -0.58
CA ARG A 99 -9.12 -0.81 0.61
C ARG A 99 -8.43 -1.44 1.81
N ASN A 100 -7.55 -0.68 2.46
CA ASN A 100 -6.71 -1.09 3.59
C ASN A 100 -5.68 -2.20 3.27
N LYS A 101 -5.44 -2.49 2.00
CA LYS A 101 -4.39 -3.43 1.60
C LYS A 101 -3.04 -2.75 1.55
N ARG A 102 -1.99 -3.54 1.75
CA ARG A 102 -0.61 -3.04 1.67
C ARG A 102 -0.22 -2.85 0.21
N VAL A 103 0.42 -1.73 -0.05
CA VAL A 103 1.08 -1.43 -1.33
C VAL A 103 2.56 -1.30 -1.07
N ASN A 104 3.36 -2.11 -1.73
CA ASN A 104 4.82 -2.03 -1.65
C ASN A 104 5.35 -1.42 -2.95
N LEU A 105 6.28 -0.49 -2.78
CA LEU A 105 6.98 0.16 -3.88
C LEU A 105 8.44 -0.24 -3.83
N GLY A 106 8.95 -0.77 -4.95
CA GLY A 106 10.30 -1.25 -5.11
C GLY A 106 11.01 -0.66 -6.30
N LEU A 107 12.33 -0.64 -6.24
CA LEU A 107 13.21 -0.30 -7.33
C LEU A 107 13.98 -1.55 -7.74
N LEU A 108 14.14 -1.75 -9.03
CA LEU A 108 14.88 -2.86 -9.60
C LEU A 108 15.88 -2.31 -10.62
N PRO A 109 17.18 -2.33 -10.30
CA PRO A 109 18.21 -2.01 -11.28
C PRO A 109 18.23 -3.05 -12.39
N LEU A 110 18.30 -2.59 -13.63
CA LEU A 110 18.36 -3.41 -14.83
C LEU A 110 19.77 -3.36 -15.42
N ASP A 111 20.17 -4.42 -16.06
CA ASP A 111 21.40 -4.47 -16.86
C ASP A 111 21.21 -3.83 -18.25
N GLU A 112 22.19 -3.99 -19.12
CA GLU A 112 22.16 -3.44 -20.50
C GLU A 112 21.14 -4.14 -21.39
N ASP A 113 20.77 -5.36 -21.06
CA ASP A 113 19.77 -6.18 -21.77
C ASP A 113 18.36 -6.03 -21.13
N LEU A 114 18.18 -5.04 -20.23
CA LEU A 114 16.96 -4.78 -19.46
C LEU A 114 16.52 -5.98 -18.59
N GLN A 115 17.49 -6.79 -18.13
CA GLN A 115 17.22 -7.88 -17.21
C GLN A 115 17.48 -7.45 -15.74
N PRO A 116 16.77 -8.03 -14.79
CA PRO A 116 16.99 -7.80 -13.37
C PRO A 116 18.41 -8.15 -12.94
N VAL A 117 19.14 -7.20 -12.35
CA VAL A 117 20.50 -7.44 -11.86
C VAL A 117 20.49 -8.29 -10.58
N ASP A 118 19.47 -8.12 -9.73
CA ASP A 118 19.35 -8.83 -8.43
C ASP A 118 17.90 -8.72 -7.93
N SER A 119 17.69 -8.93 -6.65
CA SER A 119 16.38 -8.80 -5.97
C SER A 119 15.88 -7.36 -5.95
N VAL A 120 14.56 -7.20 -5.74
CA VAL A 120 13.91 -5.88 -5.66
C VAL A 120 14.33 -5.14 -4.39
N LEU A 121 14.65 -3.86 -4.54
CA LEU A 121 14.90 -2.94 -3.43
C LEU A 121 13.58 -2.34 -2.95
N TRP A 122 12.91 -3.00 -2.02
CA TRP A 122 11.67 -2.49 -1.43
C TRP A 122 11.98 -1.33 -0.50
N PHE A 123 11.59 -0.12 -0.88
CA PHE A 123 11.93 1.09 -0.12
C PHE A 123 10.73 1.74 0.57
N ARG A 124 9.51 1.44 0.15
CA ARG A 124 8.29 2.02 0.73
C ARG A 124 7.14 1.02 0.82
N SER A 125 6.37 1.16 1.88
CA SER A 125 5.07 0.51 2.04
C SER A 125 4.01 1.55 2.38
N PHE A 126 2.88 1.45 1.72
CA PHE A 126 1.69 2.28 1.91
C PHE A 126 0.49 1.41 2.23
N THR A 127 -0.61 2.06 2.59
CA THR A 127 -1.93 1.44 2.69
C THR A 127 -2.82 2.00 1.58
N ALA A 128 -3.39 1.13 0.77
CA ALA A 128 -4.33 1.52 -0.28
C ALA A 128 -5.62 2.07 0.32
N ASP A 129 -6.13 3.15 -0.27
CA ASP A 129 -7.36 3.81 0.18
C ASP A 129 -8.48 3.64 -0.86
N VAL A 130 -8.30 4.17 -2.05
CA VAL A 130 -9.31 4.17 -3.12
C VAL A 130 -8.66 3.92 -4.47
N ILE A 131 -9.34 3.15 -5.31
CA ILE A 131 -9.08 3.09 -6.76
C ILE A 131 -10.08 4.02 -7.46
N THR A 132 -9.60 4.78 -8.42
CA THR A 132 -10.42 5.59 -9.35
C THR A 132 -10.16 5.11 -10.77
N ILE A 133 -11.19 5.08 -11.60
CA ILE A 133 -11.09 4.73 -13.00
C ILE A 133 -11.65 5.90 -13.78
N GLU A 134 -10.84 6.46 -14.66
CA GLU A 134 -11.22 7.58 -15.51
C GLU A 134 -11.14 7.15 -16.98
N PHE A 135 -12.20 7.44 -17.72
CA PHE A 135 -12.27 7.22 -19.16
C PHE A 135 -12.13 8.56 -19.87
N THR A 136 -11.08 8.71 -20.63
CA THR A 136 -10.85 9.90 -21.46
C THR A 136 -10.81 9.50 -22.92
N SER A 137 -11.31 10.36 -23.80
CA SER A 137 -11.17 10.17 -25.25
C SER A 137 -10.03 11.05 -25.74
N ASP A 138 -9.13 10.48 -26.52
CA ASP A 138 -8.11 11.24 -27.24
C ASP A 138 -8.75 12.00 -28.43
N ASN A 139 -8.00 12.95 -28.98
CA ASN A 139 -8.41 13.71 -30.15
C ASN A 139 -8.75 12.85 -31.40
N ASP A 140 -8.18 11.61 -31.41
CA ASP A 140 -8.44 10.62 -32.47
C ASP A 140 -9.65 9.70 -32.16
N GLY A 141 -10.41 9.98 -31.09
CA GLY A 141 -11.59 9.20 -30.68
C GLY A 141 -11.24 7.85 -29.99
N ARG A 142 -9.98 7.62 -29.66
CA ARG A 142 -9.57 6.44 -28.90
C ARG A 142 -9.90 6.64 -27.42
N GLN A 143 -10.49 5.63 -26.80
CA GLN A 143 -10.70 5.63 -25.35
C GLN A 143 -9.38 5.29 -24.64
N ILE A 144 -8.96 6.16 -23.75
CA ILE A 144 -7.84 5.95 -22.86
C ILE A 144 -8.42 5.73 -21.47
N VAL A 145 -8.04 4.62 -20.86
CA VAL A 145 -8.39 4.29 -19.48
C VAL A 145 -7.23 4.67 -18.57
N THR A 146 -7.53 5.47 -17.57
CA THR A 146 -6.56 5.81 -16.51
C THR A 146 -7.05 5.24 -15.19
N VAL A 147 -6.25 4.37 -14.60
CA VAL A 147 -6.51 3.82 -13.27
C VAL A 147 -5.67 4.58 -12.26
N GLY A 148 -6.33 5.23 -11.32
CA GLY A 148 -5.71 5.93 -10.21
C GLY A 148 -5.76 5.09 -8.93
N LEU A 149 -4.64 4.93 -8.25
CA LEU A 149 -4.55 4.29 -6.94
C LEU A 149 -4.12 5.31 -5.90
N SER A 150 -5.04 5.69 -5.02
CA SER A 150 -4.73 6.55 -3.87
C SER A 150 -4.20 5.68 -2.72
N VAL A 151 -3.04 6.05 -2.20
CA VAL A 151 -2.41 5.37 -1.07
C VAL A 151 -2.07 6.34 0.04
N SER A 152 -2.06 5.86 1.26
CA SER A 152 -1.73 6.65 2.44
C SER A 152 -0.54 6.05 3.19
N SER A 153 0.27 6.92 3.79
CA SER A 153 1.37 6.48 4.65
C SER A 153 0.82 5.85 5.95
N ALA A 154 1.63 5.05 6.63
CA ALA A 154 1.29 4.46 7.92
C ALA A 154 0.88 5.50 8.98
N PHE A 155 1.31 6.76 8.82
CA PHE A 155 0.98 7.85 9.74
C PHE A 155 -0.47 8.33 9.63
N THR A 156 -1.15 8.07 8.52
CA THR A 156 -2.57 8.42 8.33
C THR A 156 -3.48 7.73 9.34
N GLY A 157 -3.09 6.56 9.85
CA GLY A 157 -3.83 5.84 10.89
C GLY A 157 -3.68 6.39 12.30
N ARG A 158 -2.73 7.29 12.56
CA ARG A 158 -2.44 7.81 13.92
C ARG A 158 -3.59 8.59 14.54
N THR A 159 -4.39 9.26 13.73
CA THR A 159 -5.55 10.04 14.18
C THR A 159 -6.82 9.18 14.33
N ARG A 160 -6.81 7.95 13.85
CA ARG A 160 -7.93 7.02 14.05
C ARG A 160 -7.74 6.33 15.39
N SER A 161 -8.41 6.85 16.42
CA SER A 161 -8.53 6.11 17.69
C SER A 161 -9.20 4.77 17.40
N LYS A 162 -8.66 3.69 17.94
CA LYS A 162 -9.36 2.41 17.96
C LYS A 162 -10.65 2.62 18.74
N ILE A 163 -11.79 2.16 18.19
CA ILE A 163 -13.05 2.14 18.91
C ILE A 163 -12.82 1.32 20.18
N SER A 164 -13.01 1.97 21.32
CA SER A 164 -12.81 1.39 22.63
C SER A 164 -14.00 1.75 23.50
N TYR A 165 -14.64 0.75 24.05
CA TYR A 165 -15.77 0.91 24.93
C TYR A 165 -15.31 0.76 26.40
N PHE A 166 -15.87 1.58 27.29
CA PHE A 166 -15.68 1.41 28.74
C PHE A 166 -16.59 0.29 29.26
N THR A 167 -16.44 -0.91 28.71
CA THR A 167 -17.15 -2.11 29.12
C THR A 167 -16.15 -3.17 29.56
N ASP A 168 -16.57 -3.98 30.53
CA ASP A 168 -15.74 -5.09 31.04
C ASP A 168 -15.36 -6.06 29.91
N VAL A 169 -16.30 -6.35 29.00
CA VAL A 169 -16.08 -7.26 27.86
C VAL A 169 -15.02 -6.71 26.90
N ASP A 170 -15.04 -5.41 26.58
CA ASP A 170 -14.06 -4.81 25.66
C ASP A 170 -12.68 -4.69 26.32
N GLN A 171 -12.64 -4.43 27.61
CA GLN A 171 -11.40 -4.36 28.39
C GLN A 171 -10.73 -5.75 28.49
N LYS A 172 -11.49 -6.79 28.81
CA LYS A 172 -10.98 -8.15 28.93
C LYS A 172 -10.54 -8.78 27.60
N LYS A 173 -11.05 -8.30 26.47
CA LYS A 173 -10.52 -8.69 25.14
C LYS A 173 -9.08 -8.26 24.93
N ARG A 174 -8.67 -7.15 25.53
CA ARG A 174 -7.31 -6.59 25.43
C ARG A 174 -6.39 -7.06 26.54
N SER A 175 -6.93 -7.18 27.73
CA SER A 175 -6.22 -7.61 28.95
C SER A 175 -7.16 -8.50 29.76
N PRO A 176 -7.07 -9.84 29.63
CA PRO A 176 -8.03 -10.77 30.25
C PRO A 176 -8.17 -10.62 31.77
N ASP A 177 -7.10 -10.23 32.45
CA ASP A 177 -7.05 -10.10 33.92
C ASP A 177 -7.38 -8.69 34.41
N ASP A 178 -7.65 -7.74 33.50
CA ASP A 178 -7.96 -6.36 33.85
C ASP A 178 -9.39 -6.24 34.37
N ARG A 179 -9.53 -5.73 35.59
CA ARG A 179 -10.82 -5.55 36.30
C ARG A 179 -11.29 -4.09 36.35
N PHE A 180 -10.64 -3.18 35.62
CA PHE A 180 -10.94 -1.75 35.67
C PHE A 180 -12.41 -1.43 35.33
N CYS A 181 -12.95 -2.06 34.32
CA CYS A 181 -14.33 -1.85 33.86
C CYS A 181 -15.38 -2.81 34.47
N GLU A 182 -14.98 -3.68 35.41
CA GLU A 182 -15.90 -4.67 36.01
C GLU A 182 -17.13 -4.05 36.70
N ARG A 183 -16.99 -2.82 37.25
CA ARG A 183 -18.06 -2.09 37.94
C ARG A 183 -18.85 -1.15 37.03
N THR A 184 -18.48 -1.03 35.75
CA THR A 184 -19.17 -0.11 34.83
C THR A 184 -20.68 -0.37 34.72
N PRO A 185 -21.18 -1.64 34.67
CA PRO A 185 -22.61 -1.90 34.64
C PRO A 185 -23.35 -1.41 35.89
N LEU A 186 -22.70 -1.47 37.06
CA LEU A 186 -23.29 -0.99 38.31
C LEU A 186 -23.47 0.53 38.30
N TYR A 187 -22.54 1.27 37.75
CA TYR A 187 -22.63 2.72 37.63
C TYR A 187 -23.71 3.16 36.63
N SER A 188 -23.91 2.39 35.55
CA SER A 188 -24.96 2.68 34.56
C SER A 188 -26.37 2.44 35.10
N GLN A 189 -26.52 1.62 36.13
CA GLN A 189 -27.79 1.39 36.84
C GLN A 189 -28.09 2.41 37.93
N GLY A 190 -27.21 3.38 38.16
CA GLY A 190 -27.38 4.41 39.16
C GLY A 190 -27.05 3.94 40.56
N VAL A 191 -25.77 3.97 40.93
CA VAL A 191 -25.37 3.70 42.32
C VAL A 191 -25.60 4.96 43.18
N VAL A 192 -26.54 4.87 44.10
CA VAL A 192 -26.72 5.90 45.14
C VAL A 192 -25.65 5.67 46.21
N LYS A 193 -24.66 6.54 46.28
CA LYS A 193 -23.70 6.55 47.38
C LYS A 193 -24.40 7.01 48.67
N VAL A 194 -24.62 6.07 49.57
CA VAL A 194 -25.08 6.40 50.92
C VAL A 194 -23.85 6.72 51.78
N TRP A 195 -23.73 7.96 52.22
CA TRP A 195 -22.68 8.36 53.16
C TRP A 195 -22.96 7.75 54.53
N PRO A 196 -21.96 7.30 55.28
CA PRO A 196 -22.19 6.85 56.62
C PRO A 196 -22.79 8.01 57.45
N LYS A 197 -23.87 7.70 58.15
CA LYS A 197 -24.42 8.58 59.16
C LYS A 197 -23.50 8.48 60.37
N PHE A 198 -22.87 9.58 60.73
CA PHE A 198 -22.11 9.73 61.97
C PHE A 198 -23.07 10.02 63.12
#